data_c54b8a310e8c862d6074583002e2a9f1
#
_entry.id   c54b8a310e8c862d6074583002e2a9f1
#
_cell.length_a   1.000
_cell.length_b   1.000
_cell.length_c   1.000
_cell.angle_alpha   90.00
_cell.angle_beta   90.00
_cell.angle_gamma   90.00
#
_symmetry.space_group_name_H-M   'P 1'
#
loop_
_entity.id
_entity.type
_entity.pdbx_description
1 polymer ?
#
loop_
_entity_poly.entity_id
_entity_poly.type
_entity_poly.pdbx_seq_one_letter_code
_entity_poly.pdbx_strand_id
1 'polypeptide(L)'
;EEAMPDPRQMDQAFQRIMRTLVDTGRAPHYAELGRSLGLAAEEGRSLLRDVMQAYPIGWLHPETDYIASFPPLNNLPTQYRITVRGEQRWFAQCGFEATSATWLFPGETVRVDASCLDCGDPVTVEMRDGRITWVDPPGLVGHLAFGFGPSRGRPYYL
;
A
#
# COMPACT_ATOMS: atom_id res chain seq x y z
N GLU A 1 -30.68 -1.61 11.55
CA GLU A 1 -29.98 -0.29 11.46
C GLU A 1 -28.53 -0.55 11.85
N GLU A 2 -27.67 -0.74 10.85
CA GLU A 2 -26.25 -0.96 11.09
C GLU A 2 -25.67 0.33 11.64
N ALA A 3 -25.14 0.30 12.87
CA ALA A 3 -24.55 1.48 13.48
C ALA A 3 -23.36 1.94 12.62
N MET A 4 -23.35 3.22 12.24
CA MET A 4 -22.22 3.79 11.51
C MET A 4 -20.94 3.61 12.35
N PRO A 5 -19.82 3.16 11.71
CA PRO A 5 -18.57 2.99 12.42
C PRO A 5 -18.11 4.31 13.05
N ASP A 6 -17.49 4.24 14.23
CA ASP A 6 -16.92 5.42 14.89
C ASP A 6 -15.74 5.97 14.06
N PRO A 7 -15.82 7.23 13.56
CA PRO A 7 -14.77 7.82 12.73
C PRO A 7 -13.40 7.81 13.41
N ARG A 8 -13.33 8.00 14.72
CA ARG A 8 -12.06 7.96 15.46
C ARG A 8 -11.44 6.58 15.48
N GLN A 9 -12.28 5.57 15.63
CA GLN A 9 -11.84 4.17 15.61
C GLN A 9 -11.37 3.75 14.21
N MET A 10 -12.04 4.25 13.16
CA MET A 10 -11.63 4.10 11.77
C MET A 10 -10.25 4.70 11.51
N ASP A 11 -10.01 5.94 11.95
CA ASP A 11 -8.72 6.62 11.81
C ASP A 11 -7.60 5.88 12.56
N GLN A 12 -7.87 5.41 13.76
CA GLN A 12 -6.92 4.63 14.55
C GLN A 12 -6.58 3.30 13.86
N ALA A 13 -7.56 2.63 13.30
CA ALA A 13 -7.35 1.38 12.55
C ALA A 13 -6.53 1.63 11.28
N PHE A 14 -6.87 2.65 10.50
CA PHE A 14 -6.11 3.06 9.32
C PHE A 14 -4.63 3.32 9.66
N GLN A 15 -4.39 4.15 10.67
CA GLN A 15 -3.03 4.46 11.11
C GLN A 15 -2.28 3.21 11.60
N ARG A 16 -2.96 2.31 12.31
CA ARG A 16 -2.36 1.08 12.82
C ARG A 16 -1.97 0.14 11.68
N ILE A 17 -2.83 -0.02 10.68
CA ILE A 17 -2.54 -0.82 9.48
C ILE A 17 -1.32 -0.24 8.75
N MET A 18 -1.32 1.08 8.50
CA MET A 18 -0.22 1.74 7.79
C MET A 18 1.11 1.63 8.54
N ARG A 19 1.11 1.86 9.85
CA ARG A 19 2.32 1.72 10.69
C ARG A 19 2.85 0.28 10.68
N THR A 20 1.97 -0.71 10.79
CA THR A 20 2.39 -2.12 10.76
C THR A 20 3.05 -2.46 9.43
N LEU A 21 2.49 -1.99 8.30
CA LEU A 21 3.10 -2.16 6.98
C LEU A 21 4.46 -1.47 6.88
N VAL A 22 4.59 -0.23 7.34
CA VAL A 22 5.86 0.51 7.33
C VAL A 22 6.92 -0.20 8.19
N ASP A 23 6.56 -0.61 9.38
CA ASP A 23 7.51 -1.19 10.35
C ASP A 23 7.92 -2.62 9.98
N THR A 24 7.01 -3.40 9.39
CA THR A 24 7.20 -4.84 9.21
C THR A 24 7.22 -5.31 7.75
N GLY A 25 6.74 -4.48 6.81
CA GLY A 25 6.50 -4.86 5.41
C GLY A 25 5.27 -5.76 5.23
N ARG A 26 4.47 -5.98 6.28
CA ARG A 26 3.34 -6.89 6.31
C ARG A 26 2.11 -6.19 6.91
N ALA A 27 0.95 -6.38 6.30
CA ALA A 27 -0.31 -5.93 6.88
C ALA A 27 -0.67 -6.77 8.12
N PRO A 28 -1.32 -6.16 9.13
CA PRO A 28 -1.80 -6.91 10.28
C PRO A 28 -2.99 -7.80 9.88
N HIS A 29 -3.09 -8.98 10.50
CA HIS A 29 -4.32 -9.73 10.50
C HIS A 29 -5.39 -8.99 11.33
N TYR A 30 -6.69 -9.15 11.02
CA TYR A 30 -7.76 -8.45 11.75
C TYR A 30 -7.73 -8.71 13.27
N ALA A 31 -7.32 -9.90 13.70
CA ALA A 31 -7.17 -10.22 15.12
C ALA A 31 -5.98 -9.49 15.77
N GLU A 32 -4.90 -9.25 15.02
CA GLU A 32 -3.76 -8.43 15.46
C GLU A 32 -4.18 -6.95 15.57
N LEU A 33 -4.92 -6.47 14.56
CA LEU A 33 -5.50 -5.13 14.55
C LEU A 33 -6.41 -4.92 15.76
N GLY A 34 -7.36 -5.83 15.99
CA GLY A 34 -8.26 -5.79 17.14
C GLY A 34 -7.51 -5.71 18.45
N ARG A 35 -6.58 -6.63 18.72
CA ARG A 35 -5.77 -6.63 19.94
C ARG A 35 -5.00 -5.32 20.14
N SER A 36 -4.48 -4.74 19.06
CA SER A 36 -3.71 -3.49 19.14
C SER A 36 -4.56 -2.27 19.52
N LEU A 37 -5.88 -2.38 19.37
CA LEU A 37 -6.87 -1.36 19.68
C LEU A 37 -7.71 -1.70 20.92
N GLY A 38 -7.40 -2.81 21.61
CA GLY A 38 -8.15 -3.25 22.78
C GLY A 38 -9.51 -3.89 22.45
N LEU A 39 -9.69 -4.39 21.23
CA LEU A 39 -10.92 -4.99 20.74
C LEU A 39 -10.80 -6.52 20.66
N ALA A 40 -11.95 -7.21 20.71
CA ALA A 40 -12.01 -8.62 20.40
C ALA A 40 -11.72 -8.90 18.90
N ALA A 41 -11.40 -10.13 18.55
CA ALA A 41 -11.02 -10.48 17.17
C ALA A 41 -12.13 -10.17 16.16
N GLU A 42 -13.39 -10.46 16.50
CA GLU A 42 -14.53 -10.19 15.61
C GLU A 42 -14.84 -8.70 15.46
N GLU A 43 -14.62 -7.90 16.51
CA GLU A 43 -14.72 -6.45 16.43
C GLU A 43 -13.61 -5.88 15.53
N GLY A 44 -12.39 -6.42 15.65
CA GLY A 44 -11.28 -6.10 14.75
C GLY A 44 -11.56 -6.47 13.29
N ARG A 45 -12.26 -7.60 13.05
CA ARG A 45 -12.71 -8.02 11.72
C ARG A 45 -13.72 -7.03 11.13
N SER A 46 -14.74 -6.68 11.91
CA SER A 46 -15.77 -5.71 11.48
C SER A 46 -15.12 -4.38 11.15
N LEU A 47 -14.30 -3.86 12.05
CA LEU A 47 -13.59 -2.59 11.85
C LEU A 47 -12.67 -2.61 10.62
N LEU A 48 -11.97 -3.72 10.36
CA LEU A 48 -11.17 -3.86 9.14
C LEU A 48 -12.04 -3.74 7.88
N ARG A 49 -13.19 -4.42 7.85
CA ARG A 49 -14.13 -4.34 6.71
C ARG A 49 -14.62 -2.92 6.50
N ASP A 50 -14.96 -2.20 7.57
CA ASP A 50 -15.40 -0.82 7.52
C ASP A 50 -14.30 0.10 6.95
N VAL A 51 -13.04 -0.06 7.41
CA VAL A 51 -11.89 0.66 6.87
C VAL A 51 -11.72 0.37 5.39
N MET A 52 -11.75 -0.89 4.97
CA MET A 52 -11.55 -1.26 3.57
C MET A 52 -12.70 -0.79 2.67
N GLN A 53 -13.92 -0.72 3.19
CA GLN A 53 -15.05 -0.16 2.47
C GLN A 53 -14.93 1.36 2.29
N ALA A 54 -14.44 2.06 3.31
CA ALA A 54 -14.21 3.51 3.26
C ALA A 54 -12.98 3.89 2.43
N TYR A 55 -12.08 2.93 2.18
CA TYR A 55 -10.82 3.12 1.47
C TYR A 55 -10.77 2.30 0.17
N PRO A 56 -11.49 2.73 -0.88
CA PRO A 56 -11.77 1.93 -2.08
C PRO A 56 -10.58 1.66 -2.98
N ILE A 57 -9.41 2.22 -2.70
CA ILE A 57 -8.16 1.97 -3.44
C ILE A 57 -7.33 0.82 -2.86
N GLY A 58 -7.72 0.30 -1.69
CA GLY A 58 -7.17 -0.92 -1.12
C GLY A 58 -8.13 -2.09 -1.31
N TRP A 59 -7.66 -3.32 -1.12
CA TRP A 59 -8.51 -4.52 -1.19
C TRP A 59 -7.99 -5.68 -0.35
N LEU A 60 -8.90 -6.57 -0.04
CA LEU A 60 -8.63 -7.84 0.64
C LEU A 60 -8.32 -8.93 -0.39
N HIS A 61 -7.64 -9.99 0.04
CA HIS A 61 -7.58 -11.22 -0.74
C HIS A 61 -8.99 -11.76 -0.97
N PRO A 62 -9.29 -12.29 -2.15
CA PRO A 62 -10.60 -12.84 -2.45
C PRO A 62 -11.04 -13.85 -1.39
N GLU A 63 -12.31 -13.76 -0.98
CA GLU A 63 -12.95 -14.64 0.01
C GLU A 63 -12.29 -14.68 1.39
N THR A 64 -11.53 -13.63 1.75
CA THR A 64 -10.88 -13.52 3.06
C THR A 64 -11.07 -12.13 3.66
N ASP A 65 -10.72 -11.99 4.94
CA ASP A 65 -10.56 -10.72 5.64
C ASP A 65 -9.08 -10.39 5.89
N TYR A 66 -8.23 -10.68 4.89
CA TYR A 66 -6.81 -10.38 4.94
C TYR A 66 -6.43 -9.35 3.87
N ILE A 67 -5.71 -8.30 4.27
CA ILE A 67 -5.33 -7.22 3.38
C ILE A 67 -4.37 -7.74 2.31
N ALA A 68 -4.71 -7.55 1.04
CA ALA A 68 -3.84 -7.79 -0.10
C ALA A 68 -3.08 -6.52 -0.48
N SER A 69 -3.79 -5.39 -0.50
CA SER A 69 -3.21 -4.09 -0.83
C SER A 69 -3.77 -3.00 0.08
N PHE A 70 -2.88 -2.17 0.58
CA PHE A 70 -3.22 -0.97 1.35
C PHE A 70 -2.31 0.17 0.88
N PRO A 71 -2.68 0.85 -0.22
CA PRO A 71 -1.84 1.84 -0.86
C PRO A 71 -1.25 2.89 0.10
N PRO A 72 0.03 3.28 -0.12
CA PRO A 72 0.86 2.96 -1.28
C PRO A 72 1.62 1.65 -1.16
N LEU A 73 1.37 0.81 -0.15
CA LEU A 73 2.07 -0.45 0.07
C LEU A 73 1.19 -1.66 -0.26
N ASN A 74 1.82 -2.69 -0.80
CA ASN A 74 1.19 -3.97 -1.08
C ASN A 74 1.66 -5.03 -0.09
N ASN A 75 0.75 -5.90 0.35
CA ASN A 75 1.06 -6.97 1.30
C ASN A 75 1.66 -8.22 0.64
N LEU A 76 1.62 -8.28 -0.68
CA LEU A 76 2.22 -9.35 -1.47
C LEU A 76 3.39 -8.81 -2.30
N PRO A 77 4.39 -9.65 -2.59
CA PRO A 77 5.43 -9.32 -3.57
C PRO A 77 4.82 -8.95 -4.92
N THR A 78 5.29 -7.84 -5.46
CA THR A 78 5.01 -7.38 -6.83
C THR A 78 6.32 -7.08 -7.54
N GLN A 79 6.25 -6.68 -8.81
CA GLN A 79 7.43 -6.23 -9.52
C GLN A 79 8.00 -4.89 -8.98
N TYR A 80 7.19 -4.09 -8.29
CA TYR A 80 7.61 -2.80 -7.72
C TYR A 80 8.20 -3.01 -6.33
N ARG A 81 9.50 -3.21 -6.28
CA ARG A 81 10.24 -3.49 -5.04
C ARG A 81 10.75 -2.20 -4.44
N ILE A 82 10.49 -2.00 -3.17
CA ILE A 82 10.87 -0.81 -2.44
C ILE A 82 11.95 -1.16 -1.43
N THR A 83 13.07 -0.45 -1.50
CA THR A 83 14.22 -0.59 -0.60
C THR A 83 14.41 0.70 0.18
N VAL A 84 14.50 0.61 1.50
CA VAL A 84 14.80 1.72 2.40
C VAL A 84 15.89 1.28 3.37
N ARG A 85 16.89 2.11 3.61
CA ARG A 85 18.03 1.80 4.50
C ARG A 85 18.73 0.47 4.16
N GLY A 86 18.78 0.13 2.88
CA GLY A 86 19.38 -1.14 2.40
C GLY A 86 18.50 -2.37 2.58
N GLU A 87 17.29 -2.24 3.11
CA GLU A 87 16.34 -3.34 3.25
C GLU A 87 15.28 -3.29 2.16
N GLN A 88 15.25 -4.30 1.28
CA GLN A 88 14.16 -4.52 0.34
C GLN A 88 13.07 -5.32 1.05
N ARG A 89 12.05 -4.64 1.55
CA ARG A 89 11.02 -5.23 2.39
C ARG A 89 9.61 -4.96 1.88
N TRP A 90 9.42 -3.84 1.18
CA TRP A 90 8.10 -3.34 0.79
C TRP A 90 7.87 -3.51 -0.70
N PHE A 91 6.60 -3.52 -1.06
CA PHE A 91 6.14 -3.62 -2.44
C PHE A 91 5.01 -2.61 -2.67
N ALA A 92 4.77 -2.26 -3.93
CA ALA A 92 3.63 -1.44 -4.33
C ALA A 92 2.88 -2.09 -5.50
N GLN A 93 1.68 -1.62 -5.79
CA GLN A 93 0.86 -2.11 -6.89
C GLN A 93 1.34 -1.57 -8.24
N CYS A 94 1.77 -0.31 -8.27
CA CYS A 94 2.17 0.37 -9.48
C CYS A 94 3.29 1.37 -9.20
N GLY A 95 3.88 1.91 -10.27
CA GLY A 95 4.97 2.88 -10.16
C GLY A 95 4.60 4.16 -9.42
N PHE A 96 3.36 4.62 -9.55
CA PHE A 96 2.89 5.81 -8.83
C PHE A 96 2.83 5.57 -7.31
N GLU A 97 2.26 4.46 -6.88
CA GLU A 97 2.24 4.09 -5.46
C GLU A 97 3.65 3.86 -4.93
N ALA A 98 4.51 3.17 -5.69
CA ALA A 98 5.88 2.93 -5.31
C ALA A 98 6.66 4.24 -5.04
N THR A 99 6.50 5.23 -5.90
CA THR A 99 7.12 6.55 -5.72
C THR A 99 6.44 7.34 -4.59
N SER A 100 5.14 7.17 -4.36
CA SER A 100 4.42 7.79 -3.25
C SER A 100 4.89 7.28 -1.88
N ALA A 101 5.50 6.09 -1.80
CA ALA A 101 6.03 5.54 -0.56
C ALA A 101 7.09 6.42 0.10
N THR A 102 7.73 7.35 -0.64
CA THR A 102 8.69 8.32 -0.09
C THR A 102 8.12 9.11 1.12
N TRP A 103 6.81 9.35 1.13
CA TRP A 103 6.13 10.08 2.21
C TRP A 103 5.98 9.27 3.51
N LEU A 104 6.14 7.95 3.43
CA LEU A 104 6.10 7.07 4.59
C LEU A 104 7.45 6.94 5.31
N PHE A 105 8.54 7.38 4.66
CA PHE A 105 9.91 7.25 5.14
C PHE A 105 10.63 8.63 5.11
N PRO A 106 10.17 9.59 5.93
CA PRO A 106 10.72 10.94 5.91
C PRO A 106 12.22 10.94 6.23
N GLY A 107 13.00 11.72 5.48
CA GLY A 107 14.45 11.82 5.63
C GLY A 107 15.26 10.64 5.09
N GLU A 108 14.59 9.60 4.58
CA GLU A 108 15.25 8.43 4.02
C GLU A 108 15.24 8.43 2.48
N THR A 109 16.23 7.77 1.90
CA THR A 109 16.21 7.47 0.47
C THR A 109 15.36 6.23 0.25
N VAL A 110 14.31 6.39 -0.54
CA VAL A 110 13.43 5.30 -0.99
C VAL A 110 13.83 4.95 -2.41
N ARG A 111 14.30 3.72 -2.61
CA ARG A 111 14.64 3.16 -3.91
C ARG A 111 13.54 2.24 -4.38
N VAL A 112 13.10 2.44 -5.61
CA VAL A 112 12.13 1.60 -6.31
C VAL A 112 12.83 0.92 -7.47
N ASP A 113 12.82 -0.41 -7.47
CA ASP A 113 13.29 -1.23 -8.59
C ASP A 113 12.09 -1.95 -9.21
N ALA A 114 11.95 -1.87 -10.53
CA ALA A 114 10.88 -2.49 -11.29
C ALA A 114 11.36 -2.88 -12.71
N SER A 115 10.45 -3.42 -13.50
CA SER A 115 10.66 -3.61 -14.95
C SER A 115 9.76 -2.65 -15.72
N CYS A 116 10.26 -2.11 -16.82
CA CYS A 116 9.44 -1.31 -17.72
C CYS A 116 8.28 -2.17 -18.27
N LEU A 117 7.06 -1.66 -18.23
CA LEU A 117 5.89 -2.40 -18.71
C LEU A 117 5.84 -2.50 -20.23
N ASP A 118 6.59 -1.67 -20.94
CA ASP A 118 6.63 -1.64 -22.40
C ASP A 118 7.71 -2.58 -22.96
N CYS A 119 8.97 -2.43 -22.52
CA CYS A 119 10.10 -3.20 -23.06
C CYS A 119 10.67 -4.27 -22.12
N GLY A 120 10.24 -4.29 -20.85
CA GLY A 120 10.75 -5.24 -19.84
C GLY A 120 12.10 -4.90 -19.24
N ASP A 121 12.76 -3.85 -19.70
CA ASP A 121 14.06 -3.44 -19.18
C ASP A 121 13.98 -3.04 -17.69
N PRO A 122 15.03 -3.29 -16.90
CA PRO A 122 15.06 -2.87 -15.53
C PRO A 122 15.05 -1.35 -15.43
N VAL A 123 14.26 -0.85 -14.48
CA VAL A 123 14.16 0.58 -14.16
C VAL A 123 14.37 0.78 -12.67
N THR A 124 15.00 1.89 -12.31
CA THR A 124 15.20 2.29 -10.93
C THR A 124 14.87 3.76 -10.74
N VAL A 125 14.19 4.07 -9.64
CA VAL A 125 13.94 5.45 -9.20
C VAL A 125 14.35 5.58 -7.74
N GLU A 126 15.15 6.58 -7.40
CA GLU A 126 15.41 6.96 -6.02
C GLU A 126 14.74 8.29 -5.70
N MET A 127 14.11 8.33 -4.54
CA MET A 127 13.40 9.51 -4.04
C MET A 127 13.78 9.78 -2.59
N ARG A 128 13.75 11.04 -2.22
CA ARG A 128 13.89 11.49 -0.85
C ARG A 128 12.98 12.68 -0.60
N ASP A 129 12.17 12.59 0.45
CA ASP A 129 11.23 13.65 0.86
C ASP A 129 10.39 14.19 -0.31
N GLY A 130 9.85 13.29 -1.12
CA GLY A 130 8.98 13.60 -2.27
C GLY A 130 9.69 14.10 -3.51
N ARG A 131 11.02 14.06 -3.55
CA ARG A 131 11.82 14.50 -4.72
C ARG A 131 12.57 13.33 -5.33
N ILE A 132 12.54 13.23 -6.65
CA ILE A 132 13.38 12.28 -7.40
C ILE A 132 14.83 12.77 -7.30
N THR A 133 15.71 11.91 -6.80
CA THR A 133 17.13 12.17 -6.63
C THR A 133 17.97 11.45 -7.68
N TRP A 134 17.47 10.34 -8.21
CA TRP A 134 18.16 9.56 -9.24
C TRP A 134 17.17 8.67 -10.00
N VAL A 135 17.45 8.45 -11.29
CA VAL A 135 16.71 7.53 -12.17
C VAL A 135 17.66 6.78 -13.10
N ASP A 136 17.30 5.55 -13.39
CA ASP A 136 17.97 4.72 -14.40
C ASP A 136 16.93 3.88 -15.16
N PRO A 137 16.86 3.94 -16.50
CA PRO A 137 17.72 4.74 -17.39
C PRO A 137 17.44 6.24 -17.31
N PRO A 138 18.39 7.09 -17.67
CA PRO A 138 18.16 8.53 -17.80
C PRO A 138 17.02 8.84 -18.76
N GLY A 139 16.14 9.77 -18.39
CA GLY A 139 14.97 10.10 -19.20
C GLY A 139 13.77 9.18 -19.01
N LEU A 140 13.82 8.29 -18.00
CA LEU A 140 12.66 7.49 -17.59
C LEU A 140 11.45 8.40 -17.33
N VAL A 141 10.31 8.06 -17.92
CA VAL A 141 9.04 8.74 -17.70
C VAL A 141 8.00 7.77 -17.13
N GLY A 142 7.26 8.22 -16.13
CA GLY A 142 6.09 7.51 -15.63
C GLY A 142 4.86 7.89 -16.45
N HIS A 143 4.13 6.91 -16.96
CA HIS A 143 2.83 7.11 -17.56
C HIS A 143 1.73 6.68 -16.61
N LEU A 144 0.78 7.58 -16.36
CA LEU A 144 -0.35 7.34 -15.47
C LEU A 144 -1.65 7.43 -16.26
N ALA A 145 -2.34 6.31 -16.39
CA ALA A 145 -3.66 6.25 -17.04
C ALA A 145 -4.72 5.93 -15.98
N PHE A 146 -5.27 6.95 -15.31
CA PHE A 146 -6.45 6.78 -14.47
C PHE A 146 -7.72 6.99 -15.26
N GLY A 147 -8.57 5.97 -15.32
CA GLY A 147 -9.96 6.11 -15.68
C GLY A 147 -10.79 6.30 -14.41
N PHE A 148 -11.34 7.49 -14.18
CA PHE A 148 -12.40 7.68 -13.20
C PHE A 148 -13.69 7.11 -13.75
N GLY A 149 -14.01 5.86 -13.44
CA GLY A 149 -15.23 5.20 -13.81
C GLY A 149 -15.48 4.02 -12.88
N PRO A 150 -16.71 3.48 -12.79
CA PRO A 150 -16.96 2.30 -12.02
C PRO A 150 -16.02 1.20 -12.50
N SER A 151 -15.06 0.84 -11.68
CA SER A 151 -14.21 -0.31 -11.94
C SER A 151 -15.16 -1.50 -12.09
N ARG A 152 -15.11 -2.17 -13.24
CA ARG A 152 -15.98 -3.31 -13.54
C ARG A 152 -15.52 -4.53 -12.72
N GLY A 153 -15.40 -4.39 -11.39
CA GLY A 153 -15.17 -5.48 -10.46
C GLY A 153 -13.89 -6.30 -10.68
N ARG A 154 -12.93 -5.77 -11.43
CA ARG A 154 -11.62 -6.41 -11.58
C ARG A 154 -10.58 -5.66 -10.77
N PRO A 155 -9.92 -6.31 -9.79
CA PRO A 155 -8.75 -5.73 -9.18
C PRO A 155 -7.73 -5.45 -10.30
N TYR A 156 -7.10 -4.28 -10.26
CA TYR A 156 -6.00 -3.97 -11.17
C TYR A 156 -4.80 -4.85 -10.79
N TYR A 157 -4.65 -5.96 -11.50
CA TYR A 157 -3.39 -6.69 -11.54
C TYR A 157 -2.57 -6.06 -12.65
N LEU A 158 -1.56 -5.33 -12.29
CA LEU A 158 -0.52 -4.88 -13.21
C LEU A 158 0.68 -5.81 -13.11
#